data_258d047eda711d5307f17719efb3f57f
#
_entry.id   258d047eda711d5307f17719efb3f57f
#
_cell.length_a   1.000
_cell.length_b   1.000
_cell.length_c   1.000
_cell.angle_alpha   90.00
_cell.angle_beta   90.00
_cell.angle_gamma   90.00
#
_symmetry.space_group_name_H-M   'P 1'
#
loop_
_entity.id
_entity.type
_entity.pdbx_description
1 polymer ?
#
loop_
_entity_poly.entity_id
_entity_poly.type
_entity_poly.pdbx_seq_one_letter_code
_entity_poly.pdbx_strand_id
1 'polypeptide(L)'
;LAHHWRGELSMPLILHELQPIHWALAGAGISLVTLTLLWVSSHRLGVSTGFENVCSLVVRAPYFRRDAVRGSNSWRLPLLGGLVLGGFLSAVLGGGWDPFWALGRFDEEIGWGPAGKVIWMFLGGLLIGFGTRLAGGCTSGHGIFGLSNLELPSLVSTISFMAAGAVTTNLIYRVIV
;
A
#
# COMPACT_ATOMS: atom_id res chain seq x y z
N LEU A 1 22.06 -23.44 18.56
CA LEU A 1 21.55 -22.65 17.40
C LEU A 1 20.10 -22.13 17.58
N ALA A 2 19.39 -22.54 18.64
CA ALA A 2 17.97 -22.15 18.85
C ALA A 2 17.77 -20.99 19.84
N HIS A 3 18.84 -20.39 20.38
CA HIS A 3 18.74 -19.39 21.45
C HIS A 3 19.00 -17.93 21.01
N HIS A 4 19.31 -17.70 19.73
CA HIS A 4 19.67 -16.35 19.23
C HIS A 4 18.47 -15.55 18.67
N TRP A 5 17.30 -16.16 18.57
CA TRP A 5 16.13 -15.52 17.94
C TRP A 5 15.20 -14.75 18.91
N ARG A 6 15.52 -14.67 20.19
CA ARG A 6 14.65 -13.98 21.17
C ARG A 6 15.07 -12.57 21.56
N GLY A 7 16.15 -12.07 20.99
CA GLY A 7 16.78 -10.82 21.47
C GLY A 7 16.52 -9.56 20.65
N GLU A 8 16.16 -9.62 19.38
CA GLU A 8 16.20 -8.45 18.49
C GLU A 8 15.01 -8.30 17.54
N LEU A 9 13.83 -8.74 17.94
CA LEU A 9 12.59 -8.34 17.28
C LEU A 9 11.94 -7.11 17.95
N SER A 10 12.72 -6.29 18.63
CA SER A 10 12.33 -4.91 18.87
C SER A 10 12.66 -4.09 17.62
N MET A 11 11.91 -4.32 16.53
CA MET A 11 11.76 -3.21 15.59
C MET A 11 11.32 -2.00 16.41
N PRO A 12 12.03 -0.88 16.39
CA PRO A 12 11.44 0.37 16.85
C PRO A 12 10.30 0.67 15.87
N LEU A 13 9.15 0.11 16.16
CA LEU A 13 7.93 0.60 15.55
C LEU A 13 7.89 2.08 15.86
N ILE A 14 7.59 2.90 14.86
CA ILE A 14 7.56 4.37 14.91
C ILE A 14 6.70 4.93 16.06
N LEU A 15 6.03 4.06 16.79
CA LEU A 15 5.18 4.32 17.96
C LEU A 15 5.92 3.90 19.23
N HIS A 16 6.89 4.68 19.66
CA HIS A 16 7.80 4.35 20.78
C HIS A 16 7.11 4.12 22.14
N GLU A 17 5.84 4.46 22.31
CA GLU A 17 5.08 4.22 23.53
C GLU A 17 3.60 3.80 23.32
N LEU A 18 3.09 3.85 22.10
CA LEU A 18 1.74 3.37 21.83
C LEU A 18 1.79 1.88 21.51
N GLN A 19 1.13 1.09 22.34
CA GLN A 19 0.92 -0.33 22.03
C GLN A 19 0.26 -0.45 20.65
N PRO A 20 0.71 -1.38 19.79
CA PRO A 20 0.09 -1.58 18.49
C PRO A 20 -1.40 -1.82 18.66
N ILE A 21 -2.21 -1.07 17.94
CA ILE A 21 -3.66 -1.23 17.94
C ILE A 21 -3.98 -2.69 17.60
N HIS A 22 -4.83 -3.32 18.40
CA HIS A 22 -5.22 -4.70 18.16
C HIS A 22 -5.74 -4.85 16.73
N TRP A 23 -5.25 -5.86 16.00
CA TRP A 23 -5.57 -6.10 14.60
C TRP A 23 -7.08 -6.07 14.28
N ALA A 24 -7.91 -6.54 15.22
CA ALA A 24 -9.37 -6.53 15.06
C ALA A 24 -9.94 -5.11 15.04
N LEU A 25 -9.40 -4.18 15.84
CA LEU A 25 -9.83 -2.78 15.85
C LEU A 25 -9.39 -2.07 14.57
N ALA A 26 -8.18 -2.33 14.10
CA ALA A 26 -7.71 -1.81 12.81
C ALA A 26 -8.56 -2.31 11.65
N GLY A 27 -8.87 -3.60 11.62
CA GLY A 27 -9.77 -4.20 10.63
C GLY A 27 -11.19 -3.62 10.69
N ALA A 28 -11.76 -3.46 11.89
CA ALA A 28 -13.06 -2.84 12.08
C ALA A 28 -13.07 -1.38 11.59
N GLY A 29 -12.01 -0.62 11.86
CA GLY A 29 -11.86 0.75 11.38
C GLY A 29 -11.83 0.83 9.85
N ILE A 30 -11.04 0.00 9.19
CA ILE A 30 -10.99 -0.08 7.72
C ILE A 30 -12.36 -0.46 7.15
N SER A 31 -13.04 -1.44 7.76
CA SER A 31 -14.37 -1.87 7.34
C SER A 31 -15.40 -0.75 7.49
N LEU A 32 -15.37 -0.02 8.60
CA LEU A 32 -16.27 1.12 8.84
C LEU A 32 -16.09 2.21 7.79
N VAL A 33 -14.84 2.59 7.49
CA VAL A 33 -14.53 3.58 6.44
C VAL A 33 -15.02 3.10 5.07
N THR A 34 -14.79 1.83 4.73
CA THR A 34 -15.20 1.25 3.46
C THR A 34 -16.72 1.23 3.31
N LEU A 35 -17.44 0.82 4.36
CA LEU A 35 -18.90 0.81 4.37
C LEU A 35 -19.49 2.22 4.31
N THR A 36 -18.91 3.16 5.04
CA THR A 36 -19.35 4.56 5.02
C THR A 36 -19.16 5.17 3.63
N LEU A 37 -18.01 4.92 3.00
CA LEU A 37 -17.73 5.37 1.64
C LEU A 37 -18.73 4.78 0.63
N LEU A 38 -19.03 3.49 0.76
CA LEU A 38 -20.01 2.82 -0.09
C LEU A 38 -21.42 3.38 0.12
N TRP A 39 -21.82 3.58 1.37
CA TRP A 39 -23.17 4.04 1.71
C TRP A 39 -23.41 5.51 1.32
N VAL A 40 -22.43 6.40 1.60
CA VAL A 40 -22.57 7.84 1.32
C VAL A 40 -22.33 8.17 -0.15
N SER A 41 -21.33 7.52 -0.78
CA SER A 41 -20.87 7.91 -2.11
C SER A 41 -21.22 6.90 -3.20
N SER A 42 -21.72 5.70 -2.82
CA SER A 42 -21.95 4.58 -3.75
C SER A 42 -20.71 4.21 -4.59
N HIS A 43 -19.51 4.52 -4.08
CA HIS A 43 -18.26 4.30 -4.78
C HIS A 43 -17.46 3.17 -4.16
N ARG A 44 -16.80 2.38 -5.02
CA ARG A 44 -15.91 1.29 -4.61
C ARG A 44 -14.57 1.85 -4.14
N LEU A 45 -14.07 1.33 -3.03
CA LEU A 45 -12.72 1.66 -2.57
C LEU A 45 -11.68 1.22 -3.62
N GLY A 46 -10.84 2.15 -4.06
CA GLY A 46 -9.79 1.88 -5.04
C GLY A 46 -8.68 2.93 -4.99
N VAL A 47 -7.64 2.66 -4.21
CA VAL A 47 -6.52 3.60 -4.03
C VAL A 47 -5.72 3.79 -5.32
N SER A 48 -5.51 2.72 -6.10
CA SER A 48 -4.75 2.79 -7.36
C SER A 48 -5.36 3.71 -8.41
N THR A 49 -6.70 3.77 -8.45
CA THR A 49 -7.41 4.70 -9.34
C THR A 49 -7.34 6.14 -8.83
N GLY A 50 -7.10 6.35 -7.53
CA GLY A 50 -6.84 7.68 -6.98
C GLY A 50 -5.54 8.29 -7.49
N PHE A 51 -4.48 7.50 -7.68
CA PHE A 51 -3.25 7.98 -8.30
C PHE A 51 -3.45 8.41 -9.77
N GLU A 52 -4.37 7.78 -10.49
CA GLU A 52 -4.78 8.24 -11.83
C GLU A 52 -5.36 9.65 -11.80
N ASN A 53 -6.15 9.95 -10.78
CA ASN A 53 -6.69 11.29 -10.56
C ASN A 53 -5.59 12.30 -10.22
N VAL A 54 -4.60 11.93 -9.40
CA VAL A 54 -3.42 12.78 -9.12
C VAL A 54 -2.64 13.04 -10.42
N CYS A 55 -2.38 12.02 -11.22
CA CYS A 55 -1.74 12.19 -12.52
C CYS A 55 -2.54 13.12 -13.45
N SER A 56 -3.87 13.11 -13.39
CA SER A 56 -4.72 13.99 -14.19
C SER A 56 -4.58 15.47 -13.87
N LEU A 57 -4.08 15.81 -12.67
CA LEU A 57 -3.80 17.20 -12.29
C LEU A 57 -2.52 17.73 -12.95
N VAL A 58 -1.55 16.85 -13.16
CA VAL A 58 -0.22 17.22 -13.69
C VAL A 58 -0.15 17.00 -15.20
N VAL A 59 -0.68 15.88 -15.69
CA VAL A 59 -0.57 15.47 -17.10
C VAL A 59 -1.88 15.74 -17.84
N ARG A 60 -1.80 16.57 -18.89
CA ARG A 60 -2.97 16.95 -19.72
C ARG A 60 -3.20 16.01 -20.92
N ALA A 61 -2.86 14.74 -20.81
CA ALA A 61 -3.11 13.78 -21.89
C ALA A 61 -4.62 13.53 -22.12
N PRO A 62 -5.04 13.19 -23.36
CA PRO A 62 -6.44 12.93 -23.68
C PRO A 62 -7.08 11.83 -22.84
N TYR A 63 -6.28 10.87 -22.39
CA TYR A 63 -6.71 9.79 -21.50
C TYR A 63 -7.29 10.31 -20.18
N PHE A 64 -6.65 11.31 -19.56
CA PHE A 64 -7.05 11.88 -18.27
C PHE A 64 -8.23 12.87 -18.38
N ARG A 65 -8.64 13.24 -19.60
CA ARG A 65 -9.80 14.12 -19.82
C ARG A 65 -11.13 13.38 -19.84
N ARG A 66 -11.10 12.05 -19.71
CA ARG A 66 -12.34 11.24 -19.67
C ARG A 66 -13.17 11.61 -18.44
N ASP A 67 -14.49 11.67 -18.61
CA ASP A 67 -15.43 12.01 -17.55
C ASP A 67 -15.34 11.04 -16.36
N ALA A 68 -15.01 9.77 -16.62
CA ALA A 68 -14.77 8.76 -15.60
C ALA A 68 -13.62 9.12 -14.64
N VAL A 69 -12.58 9.83 -15.13
CA VAL A 69 -11.46 10.30 -14.31
C VAL A 69 -11.81 11.61 -13.63
N ARG A 70 -12.31 12.59 -14.38
CA ARG A 70 -12.62 13.93 -13.87
C ARG A 70 -13.78 13.95 -12.88
N GLY A 71 -14.84 13.20 -13.16
CA GLY A 71 -16.01 13.11 -12.29
C GLY A 71 -15.74 12.46 -10.93
N SER A 72 -14.67 11.66 -10.83
CA SER A 72 -14.28 10.99 -9.59
C SER A 72 -13.28 11.78 -8.73
N ASN A 73 -12.80 12.94 -9.20
CA ASN A 73 -11.86 13.78 -8.44
C ASN A 73 -12.46 14.27 -7.10
N SER A 74 -13.75 14.47 -7.05
CA SER A 74 -14.44 15.01 -5.87
C SER A 74 -14.34 14.13 -4.63
N TRP A 75 -14.19 12.81 -4.78
CA TRP A 75 -14.11 11.89 -3.65
C TRP A 75 -12.77 11.17 -3.53
N ARG A 76 -12.09 10.87 -4.65
CA ARG A 76 -10.81 10.14 -4.63
C ARG A 76 -9.66 10.98 -4.13
N LEU A 77 -9.59 12.26 -4.50
CA LEU A 77 -8.55 13.17 -4.03
C LEU A 77 -8.63 13.44 -2.52
N PRO A 78 -9.81 13.74 -1.93
CA PRO A 78 -9.94 13.81 -0.47
C PRO A 78 -9.60 12.50 0.24
N LEU A 79 -9.94 11.34 -0.34
CA LEU A 79 -9.60 10.03 0.22
C LEU A 79 -8.07 9.86 0.30
N LEU A 80 -7.35 10.13 -0.79
CA LEU A 80 -5.88 10.07 -0.80
C LEU A 80 -5.26 11.09 0.15
N GLY A 81 -5.77 12.31 0.16
CA GLY A 81 -5.34 13.34 1.10
C GLY A 81 -5.53 12.91 2.55
N GLY A 82 -6.68 12.33 2.87
CA GLY A 82 -6.97 11.76 4.19
C GLY A 82 -6.03 10.63 4.58
N LEU A 83 -5.66 9.77 3.63
CA LEU A 83 -4.70 8.68 3.86
C LEU A 83 -3.31 9.23 4.21
N VAL A 84 -2.84 10.22 3.45
CA VAL A 84 -1.53 10.86 3.69
C VAL A 84 -1.54 11.63 5.02
N LEU A 85 -2.58 12.42 5.27
CA LEU A 85 -2.72 13.15 6.52
C LEU A 85 -2.85 12.23 7.73
N GLY A 86 -3.61 11.14 7.62
CA GLY A 86 -3.73 10.13 8.68
C GLY A 86 -2.40 9.47 9.00
N GLY A 87 -1.63 9.08 7.97
CA GLY A 87 -0.28 8.55 8.15
C GLY A 87 0.67 9.56 8.79
N PHE A 88 0.63 10.81 8.34
CA PHE A 88 1.43 11.89 8.91
C PHE A 88 1.08 12.15 10.39
N LEU A 89 -0.21 12.29 10.71
CA LEU A 89 -0.67 12.49 12.09
C LEU A 89 -0.28 11.30 12.98
N SER A 90 -0.42 10.07 12.48
CA SER A 90 0.01 8.88 13.20
C SER A 90 1.50 8.89 13.51
N ALA A 91 2.33 9.30 12.55
CA ALA A 91 3.78 9.41 12.76
C ALA A 91 4.13 10.51 13.78
N VAL A 92 3.49 11.67 13.70
CA VAL A 92 3.75 12.81 14.62
C VAL A 92 3.25 12.51 16.03
N LEU A 93 2.06 11.95 16.18
CA LEU A 93 1.48 11.60 17.49
C LEU A 93 2.17 10.39 18.12
N GLY A 94 2.78 9.54 17.32
CA GLY A 94 3.45 8.31 17.78
C GLY A 94 4.86 8.50 18.35
N GLY A 95 5.34 9.74 18.54
CA GLY A 95 6.60 9.99 19.26
C GLY A 95 7.74 10.56 18.44
N GLY A 96 7.52 10.91 17.19
CA GLY A 96 8.52 11.65 16.43
C GLY A 96 8.57 11.28 14.94
N TRP A 97 8.87 12.27 14.16
CA TRP A 97 9.16 12.13 12.74
C TRP A 97 10.68 12.03 12.56
N ASP A 98 11.18 10.81 12.49
CA ASP A 98 12.56 10.57 12.08
C ASP A 98 12.57 10.00 10.65
N PRO A 99 12.93 10.81 9.64
CA PRO A 99 13.09 10.30 8.28
C PRO A 99 14.29 9.36 8.24
N PHE A 100 14.05 8.06 8.14
CA PHE A 100 15.11 7.07 8.02
C PHE A 100 15.13 6.46 6.60
N TRP A 101 16.33 6.22 6.11
CA TRP A 101 16.59 5.57 4.82
C TRP A 101 16.85 4.07 4.95
N ALA A 102 16.79 3.55 6.18
CA ALA A 102 17.05 2.15 6.44
C ALA A 102 15.84 1.31 6.00
N LEU A 103 16.06 0.38 5.09
CA LEU A 103 15.06 -0.59 4.61
C LEU A 103 15.19 -1.94 5.36
N GLY A 104 15.73 -1.91 6.58
CA GLY A 104 15.91 -3.10 7.41
C GLY A 104 16.83 -4.13 6.73
N ARG A 105 16.38 -5.39 6.69
CA ARG A 105 17.17 -6.50 6.13
C ARG A 105 17.64 -6.28 4.69
N PHE A 106 16.91 -5.50 3.89
CA PHE A 106 17.33 -5.19 2.53
C PHE A 106 18.68 -4.47 2.49
N ASP A 107 18.92 -3.57 3.44
CA ASP A 107 20.19 -2.84 3.52
C ASP A 107 21.34 -3.68 4.04
N GLU A 108 21.05 -4.57 4.98
CA GLU A 108 22.05 -5.48 5.57
C GLU A 108 22.53 -6.49 4.55
N GLU A 109 21.63 -7.01 3.73
CA GLU A 109 21.90 -8.11 2.79
C GLU A 109 22.43 -7.62 1.43
N ILE A 110 21.90 -6.50 0.92
CA ILE A 110 22.18 -6.03 -0.44
C ILE A 110 23.20 -4.90 -0.45
N GLY A 111 23.30 -4.09 0.63
CA GLY A 111 24.35 -3.07 0.81
C GLY A 111 24.38 -1.97 -0.28
N TRP A 112 23.29 -1.76 -1.00
CA TRP A 112 23.24 -0.77 -2.07
C TRP A 112 23.20 0.66 -1.54
N GLY A 113 23.93 1.56 -2.20
CA GLY A 113 23.88 2.99 -1.90
C GLY A 113 22.49 3.60 -2.18
N PRO A 114 22.24 4.85 -1.73
CA PRO A 114 20.94 5.52 -1.86
C PRO A 114 20.38 5.52 -3.29
N ALA A 115 21.23 5.71 -4.28
CA ALA A 115 20.82 5.73 -5.70
C ALA A 115 20.31 4.36 -6.16
N GLY A 116 20.97 3.27 -5.76
CA GLY A 116 20.52 1.91 -6.09
C GLY A 116 19.17 1.59 -5.49
N LYS A 117 18.92 1.98 -4.23
CA LYS A 117 17.63 1.82 -3.57
C LYS A 117 16.51 2.55 -4.31
N VAL A 118 16.74 3.80 -4.68
CA VAL A 118 15.74 4.60 -5.41
C VAL A 118 15.39 3.95 -6.75
N ILE A 119 16.40 3.50 -7.51
CA ILE A 119 16.17 2.82 -8.80
C ILE A 119 15.37 1.53 -8.58
N TRP A 120 15.75 0.72 -7.58
CA TRP A 120 15.06 -0.53 -7.26
C TRP A 120 13.59 -0.30 -6.90
N MET A 121 13.34 0.65 -6.00
CA MET A 121 11.98 1.02 -5.60
C MET A 121 11.16 1.59 -6.76
N PHE A 122 11.79 2.37 -7.63
CA PHE A 122 11.15 2.92 -8.82
C PHE A 122 10.72 1.80 -9.79
N LEU A 123 11.61 0.86 -10.09
CA LEU A 123 11.30 -0.30 -10.94
C LEU A 123 10.20 -1.17 -10.33
N GLY A 124 10.27 -1.44 -9.01
CA GLY A 124 9.22 -2.15 -8.29
C GLY A 124 7.87 -1.44 -8.37
N GLY A 125 7.86 -0.13 -8.15
CA GLY A 125 6.65 0.70 -8.27
C GLY A 125 6.06 0.68 -9.69
N LEU A 126 6.91 0.71 -10.71
CA LEU A 126 6.49 0.63 -12.12
C LEU A 126 5.84 -0.72 -12.44
N LEU A 127 6.44 -1.83 -11.98
CA LEU A 127 5.88 -3.18 -12.15
C LEU A 127 4.54 -3.32 -11.41
N ILE A 128 4.44 -2.83 -10.17
CA ILE A 128 3.19 -2.82 -9.40
C ILE A 128 2.12 -2.00 -10.13
N GLY A 129 2.47 -0.79 -10.58
CA GLY A 129 1.55 0.08 -11.32
C GLY A 129 1.03 -0.56 -12.60
N PHE A 130 1.90 -1.22 -13.37
CA PHE A 130 1.53 -1.97 -14.56
C PHE A 130 0.63 -3.17 -14.22
N GLY A 131 1.02 -3.96 -13.21
CA GLY A 131 0.27 -5.13 -12.76
C GLY A 131 -1.14 -4.79 -12.28
N THR A 132 -1.30 -3.71 -11.51
CA THR A 132 -2.62 -3.26 -11.04
C THR A 132 -3.53 -2.82 -12.19
N ARG A 133 -2.97 -2.32 -13.28
CA ARG A 133 -3.75 -1.98 -14.48
C ARG A 133 -4.19 -3.21 -15.27
N LEU A 134 -3.32 -4.20 -15.42
CA LEU A 134 -3.67 -5.48 -16.04
C LEU A 134 -4.73 -6.23 -15.23
N ALA A 135 -4.61 -6.26 -13.92
CA ALA A 135 -5.56 -6.92 -13.03
C ALA A 135 -6.90 -6.19 -12.88
N GLY A 136 -7.00 -4.94 -13.37
CA GLY A 136 -8.21 -4.12 -13.20
C GLY A 136 -8.44 -3.59 -11.78
N GLY A 137 -7.45 -3.74 -10.88
CA GLY A 137 -7.52 -3.25 -9.50
C GLY A 137 -6.26 -3.55 -8.70
N CYS A 138 -6.16 -2.95 -7.53
CA CYS A 138 -5.07 -3.19 -6.58
C CYS A 138 -5.58 -4.00 -5.37
N THR A 139 -4.69 -4.21 -4.39
CA THR A 139 -5.03 -4.94 -3.15
C THR A 139 -6.23 -4.36 -2.40
N SER A 140 -6.45 -3.04 -2.43
CA SER A 140 -7.63 -2.43 -1.81
C SER A 140 -8.92 -2.72 -2.58
N GLY A 141 -8.86 -2.77 -3.92
CA GLY A 141 -10.02 -3.08 -4.75
C GLY A 141 -10.38 -4.56 -4.72
N HIS A 142 -9.43 -5.45 -4.91
CA HIS A 142 -9.66 -6.89 -4.87
C HIS A 142 -9.66 -7.46 -3.45
N GLY A 143 -8.64 -7.13 -2.64
CA GLY A 143 -8.47 -7.73 -1.32
C GLY A 143 -9.47 -7.24 -0.27
N ILE A 144 -9.80 -5.94 -0.24
CA ILE A 144 -10.75 -5.41 0.74
C ILE A 144 -12.18 -5.43 0.16
N PHE A 145 -12.42 -4.72 -0.92
CA PHE A 145 -13.77 -4.56 -1.45
C PHE A 145 -14.28 -5.82 -2.17
N GLY A 146 -13.49 -6.41 -3.06
CA GLY A 146 -13.92 -7.56 -3.85
C GLY A 146 -14.11 -8.83 -3.02
N LEU A 147 -13.23 -9.08 -2.03
CA LEU A 147 -13.40 -10.21 -1.12
C LEU A 147 -14.59 -10.03 -0.18
N SER A 148 -14.87 -8.81 0.29
CA SER A 148 -16.04 -8.55 1.12
C SER A 148 -17.36 -8.80 0.38
N ASN A 149 -17.36 -8.65 -0.95
CA ASN A 149 -18.48 -8.98 -1.82
C ASN A 149 -18.46 -10.42 -2.35
N LEU A 150 -17.50 -11.25 -1.89
CA LEU A 150 -17.35 -12.64 -2.34
C LEU A 150 -17.17 -12.78 -3.87
N GLU A 151 -16.53 -11.80 -4.50
CA GLU A 151 -16.26 -11.83 -5.94
C GLU A 151 -15.15 -12.85 -6.25
N LEU A 152 -15.47 -13.92 -6.96
CA LEU A 152 -14.49 -14.95 -7.36
C LEU A 152 -13.29 -14.39 -8.12
N PRO A 153 -13.40 -13.46 -9.08
CA PRO A 153 -12.24 -12.87 -9.73
C PRO A 153 -11.32 -12.13 -8.74
N SER A 154 -11.89 -11.51 -7.72
CA SER A 154 -11.13 -10.81 -6.68
C SER A 154 -10.40 -11.78 -5.76
N LEU A 155 -10.99 -12.93 -5.45
CA LEU A 155 -10.33 -14.00 -4.71
C LEU A 155 -9.11 -14.55 -5.48
N VAL A 156 -9.29 -14.88 -6.75
CA VAL A 156 -8.20 -15.38 -7.61
C VAL A 156 -7.08 -14.35 -7.74
N SER A 157 -7.43 -13.08 -7.97
CA SER A 157 -6.45 -11.99 -8.03
C SER A 157 -5.67 -11.85 -6.73
N THR A 158 -6.36 -11.89 -5.58
CA THR A 158 -5.73 -11.79 -4.26
C THR A 158 -4.76 -12.93 -4.01
N ILE A 159 -5.16 -14.16 -4.26
CA ILE A 159 -4.29 -15.34 -4.12
C ILE A 159 -3.07 -15.21 -5.05
N SER A 160 -3.29 -14.79 -6.30
CA SER A 160 -2.23 -14.68 -7.30
C SER A 160 -1.15 -13.67 -6.91
N PHE A 161 -1.53 -12.46 -6.46
CA PHE A 161 -0.50 -11.50 -6.08
C PHE A 161 0.14 -11.80 -4.72
N MET A 162 -0.54 -12.47 -3.80
CA MET A 162 0.09 -12.97 -2.58
C MET A 162 1.11 -14.06 -2.88
N ALA A 163 0.75 -15.02 -3.73
CA ALA A 163 1.66 -16.07 -4.16
C ALA A 163 2.86 -15.51 -4.94
N ALA A 164 2.61 -14.60 -5.89
CA ALA A 164 3.68 -13.93 -6.64
C ALA A 164 4.62 -13.14 -5.71
N GLY A 165 4.09 -12.41 -4.73
CA GLY A 165 4.89 -11.71 -3.74
C GLY A 165 5.77 -12.64 -2.93
N ALA A 166 5.22 -13.75 -2.42
CA ALA A 166 5.96 -14.76 -1.67
C ALA A 166 7.08 -15.39 -2.52
N VAL A 167 6.76 -15.79 -3.76
CA VAL A 167 7.74 -16.37 -4.69
C VAL A 167 8.85 -15.35 -5.02
N THR A 168 8.49 -14.12 -5.36
CA THR A 168 9.46 -13.08 -5.72
C THR A 168 10.38 -12.75 -4.55
N THR A 169 9.84 -12.61 -3.36
CA THR A 169 10.64 -12.35 -2.14
C THR A 169 11.62 -13.49 -1.89
N ASN A 170 11.15 -14.74 -1.91
CA ASN A 170 12.02 -15.89 -1.72
C ASN A 170 13.09 -16.01 -2.82
N LEU A 171 12.74 -15.72 -4.07
CA LEU A 171 13.69 -15.75 -5.18
C LEU A 171 14.78 -14.68 -5.01
N ILE A 172 14.40 -13.46 -4.67
CA ILE A 172 15.34 -12.36 -4.44
C ILE A 172 16.32 -12.72 -3.33
N TYR A 173 15.82 -13.19 -2.18
CA TYR A 173 16.68 -13.56 -1.06
C TYR A 173 17.54 -14.80 -1.30
N ARG A 174 17.15 -15.70 -2.20
CA ARG A 174 17.97 -16.88 -2.55
C ARG A 174 19.01 -16.62 -3.64
N VAL A 175 18.77 -15.64 -4.51
CA VAL A 175 19.62 -15.38 -5.69
C VAL A 175 20.58 -14.23 -5.43
N ILE A 176 20.18 -13.24 -4.62
CA ILE A 176 20.96 -12.03 -4.37
C ILE A 176 21.73 -12.11 -3.05
N VAL A 177 21.25 -12.91 -2.10
CA VAL A 177 21.85 -13.22 -0.82
C VAL A 177 22.47 -14.62 -0.85
#